data_403991fa224a36d5cb0d7580297ae806
#
_entry.id   403991fa224a36d5cb0d7580297ae806
#
_cell.length_a   1.000
_cell.length_b   1.000
_cell.length_c   1.000
_cell.angle_alpha   90.00
_cell.angle_beta   90.00
_cell.angle_gamma   90.00
#
_symmetry.space_group_name_H-M   'P 1'
#
loop_
_entity.id
_entity.type
_entity.pdbx_description
1 polymer ?
#
loop_
_entity_poly.entity_id
_entity_poly.type
_entity_poly.pdbx_seq_one_letter_code
_entity_poly.pdbx_strand_id
1 'polypeptide(L)'
;MKLLTTLLILFSFCFLNACTEQAEVVETLQGDCQKYVTLNFSNYDSLRSDPIIMMEANLEGDCLQLTLQYGGGCKEHKVDLALILPQCGTPPLPPPTFQIRHNANGDGCEALLTEKYSFDISGIREQGKSSVNFILAFKNSSDEMTTQTYIYNY
;
A
#
# COMPACT_ATOMS: atom_id res chain seq x y z
N MET A 1 -14.27 14.35 -53.72
CA MET A 1 -14.90 14.63 -52.43
C MET A 1 -15.06 13.41 -51.49
N LYS A 2 -14.86 12.17 -51.93
CA LYS A 2 -15.02 10.96 -51.06
C LYS A 2 -13.73 10.51 -50.33
N LEU A 3 -12.57 11.00 -50.75
CA LEU A 3 -11.28 10.63 -50.15
C LEU A 3 -10.93 11.44 -48.89
N LEU A 4 -11.49 12.64 -48.74
CA LEU A 4 -11.20 13.53 -47.61
C LEU A 4 -11.99 13.18 -46.37
N THR A 5 -13.16 12.54 -46.51
CA THR A 5 -14.01 12.11 -45.40
C THR A 5 -13.52 10.83 -44.72
N THR A 6 -12.84 9.95 -45.48
CA THR A 6 -12.25 8.72 -44.88
C THR A 6 -10.98 8.99 -44.06
N LEU A 7 -10.24 10.06 -44.37
CA LEU A 7 -9.04 10.43 -43.61
C LEU A 7 -9.38 11.06 -42.23
N LEU A 8 -10.53 11.75 -42.14
CA LEU A 8 -10.97 12.36 -40.88
C LEU A 8 -11.49 11.34 -39.84
N ILE A 9 -12.01 10.21 -40.31
CA ILE A 9 -12.54 9.15 -39.42
C ILE A 9 -11.41 8.32 -38.82
N LEU A 10 -10.28 8.16 -39.51
CA LEU A 10 -9.11 7.44 -39.03
C LEU A 10 -8.31 8.21 -37.94
N PHE A 11 -8.44 9.54 -37.91
CA PHE A 11 -7.73 10.36 -36.92
C PHE A 11 -8.46 10.49 -35.58
N SER A 12 -9.74 10.14 -35.52
CA SER A 12 -10.55 10.22 -34.30
C SER A 12 -10.41 9.00 -33.37
N PHE A 13 -9.69 7.94 -33.78
CA PHE A 13 -9.59 6.69 -33.01
C PHE A 13 -8.32 6.58 -32.14
N CYS A 14 -7.41 7.58 -32.18
CA CYS A 14 -6.12 7.52 -31.51
C CYS A 14 -6.09 8.16 -30.12
N PHE A 15 -7.20 8.69 -29.57
CA PHE A 15 -7.19 9.38 -28.28
C PHE A 15 -7.86 8.63 -27.12
N LEU A 16 -8.15 7.34 -27.29
CA LEU A 16 -8.64 6.51 -26.19
C LEU A 16 -7.54 5.56 -25.66
N ASN A 17 -6.32 6.10 -25.46
CA ASN A 17 -5.40 5.45 -24.52
C ASN A 17 -5.80 5.89 -23.12
N ALA A 18 -6.93 5.40 -22.65
CA ALA A 18 -7.25 5.36 -21.25
C ALA A 18 -6.11 4.63 -20.51
N CYS A 19 -5.67 5.18 -19.40
CA CYS A 19 -4.83 4.48 -18.42
C CYS A 19 -5.31 3.03 -18.29
N THR A 20 -4.64 2.09 -18.94
CA THR A 20 -4.90 0.68 -18.72
C THR A 20 -4.19 0.35 -17.41
N GLU A 21 -4.97 0.18 -16.38
CA GLU A 21 -4.57 -0.30 -15.08
C GLU A 21 -4.01 -1.72 -15.25
N GLN A 22 -2.71 -1.83 -15.45
CA GLN A 22 -2.02 -3.10 -15.35
C GLN A 22 -1.66 -3.29 -13.89
N ALA A 23 -2.42 -4.14 -13.21
CA ALA A 23 -2.02 -4.71 -11.95
C ALA A 23 -0.80 -5.63 -12.20
N GLU A 24 0.39 -5.06 -12.25
CA GLU A 24 1.62 -5.84 -12.17
C GLU A 24 1.78 -6.28 -10.72
N VAL A 25 1.64 -7.57 -10.49
CA VAL A 25 2.16 -8.22 -9.29
C VAL A 25 3.69 -8.17 -9.42
N VAL A 26 4.29 -7.13 -8.86
CA VAL A 26 5.76 -7.08 -8.75
C VAL A 26 6.16 -8.12 -7.73
N GLU A 27 6.62 -9.26 -8.21
CA GLU A 27 7.38 -10.22 -7.39
C GLU A 27 8.67 -9.52 -6.92
N THR A 28 8.79 -9.44 -5.65
CA THR A 28 9.66 -8.63 -4.85
C THR A 28 11.13 -9.06 -4.91
N LEU A 29 11.99 -8.09 -5.05
CA LEU A 29 13.42 -8.22 -4.76
C LEU A 29 13.61 -8.51 -3.27
N GLN A 30 14.41 -9.50 -2.98
CA GLN A 30 14.71 -10.01 -1.65
C GLN A 30 15.58 -8.97 -0.91
N GLY A 31 14.96 -8.12 -0.09
CA GLY A 31 15.63 -7.21 0.84
C GLY A 31 15.85 -7.88 2.20
N ASP A 32 16.59 -7.22 3.08
CA ASP A 32 16.86 -7.68 4.46
C ASP A 32 15.60 -7.67 5.37
N CYS A 33 14.45 -7.24 4.85
CA CYS A 33 13.19 -7.16 5.58
C CYS A 33 12.44 -8.50 5.57
N GLN A 34 11.69 -8.79 6.62
CA GLN A 34 11.00 -10.08 6.79
C GLN A 34 9.83 -10.29 5.82
N LYS A 35 9.21 -9.22 5.35
CA LYS A 35 8.01 -9.23 4.51
C LYS A 35 8.11 -8.21 3.40
N TYR A 36 7.34 -8.47 2.35
CA TYR A 36 7.18 -7.57 1.22
C TYR A 36 5.87 -6.79 1.30
N VAL A 37 5.86 -5.64 0.67
CA VAL A 37 4.64 -4.86 0.49
C VAL A 37 3.77 -5.54 -0.56
N THR A 38 2.50 -5.71 -0.24
CA THR A 38 1.50 -6.18 -1.20
C THR A 38 1.04 -5.01 -2.06
N LEU A 39 1.33 -5.06 -3.36
CA LEU A 39 0.76 -4.12 -4.31
C LEU A 39 -0.66 -4.59 -4.65
N ASN A 40 -1.67 -3.86 -4.23
CA ASN A 40 -3.04 -4.21 -4.54
C ASN A 40 -3.81 -2.97 -5.03
N PHE A 41 -3.86 -2.80 -6.35
CA PHE A 41 -4.50 -1.65 -6.97
C PHE A 41 -6.01 -1.80 -7.13
N SER A 42 -6.51 -3.03 -7.24
CA SER A 42 -7.92 -3.27 -7.60
C SER A 42 -8.78 -3.85 -6.47
N ASN A 43 -8.19 -4.44 -5.44
CA ASN A 43 -8.91 -5.19 -4.41
C ASN A 43 -8.43 -4.92 -2.97
N TYR A 44 -7.77 -3.79 -2.69
CA TYR A 44 -7.29 -3.50 -1.33
C TYR A 44 -8.43 -3.49 -0.29
N ASP A 45 -9.65 -3.14 -0.70
CA ASP A 45 -10.85 -3.19 0.15
C ASP A 45 -11.29 -4.63 0.48
N SER A 46 -10.83 -5.62 -0.29
CA SER A 46 -11.09 -7.05 -0.01
C SER A 46 -10.20 -7.61 1.10
N LEU A 47 -9.06 -6.97 1.39
CA LEU A 47 -8.20 -7.36 2.50
C LEU A 47 -8.87 -6.95 3.81
N ARG A 48 -8.95 -7.90 4.73
CA ARG A 48 -9.49 -7.61 6.07
C ARG A 48 -8.63 -6.56 6.77
N SER A 49 -9.29 -5.73 7.55
CA SER A 49 -8.65 -4.69 8.35
C SER A 49 -9.27 -4.67 9.73
N ASP A 50 -8.95 -5.72 10.51
CA ASP A 50 -9.33 -5.78 11.91
C ASP A 50 -8.50 -4.76 12.71
N PRO A 51 -9.04 -4.21 13.83
CA PRO A 51 -8.36 -3.16 14.59
C PRO A 51 -7.02 -3.59 15.18
N ILE A 52 -6.10 -2.62 15.26
CA ILE A 52 -4.79 -2.76 15.90
C ILE A 52 -4.48 -1.55 16.78
N ILE A 53 -3.52 -1.70 17.67
CA ILE A 53 -2.83 -0.62 18.34
C ILE A 53 -1.41 -0.56 17.77
N MET A 54 -1.05 0.54 17.12
CA MET A 54 0.31 0.75 16.66
C MET A 54 1.15 1.31 17.80
N MET A 55 2.07 0.50 18.32
CA MET A 55 2.95 0.85 19.43
C MET A 55 4.15 1.65 18.93
N GLU A 56 4.71 1.24 17.78
CA GLU A 56 5.91 1.83 17.23
C GLU A 56 5.95 1.64 15.71
N ALA A 57 6.50 2.65 15.01
CA ALA A 57 6.82 2.56 13.59
C ALA A 57 8.13 3.30 13.33
N ASN A 58 9.14 2.59 12.88
CA ASN A 58 10.49 3.08 12.62
C ASN A 58 10.96 2.68 11.22
N LEU A 59 11.91 3.45 10.68
CA LEU A 59 12.59 3.15 9.42
C LEU A 59 14.03 2.74 9.72
N GLU A 60 14.43 1.60 9.20
CA GLU A 60 15.80 1.09 9.27
C GLU A 60 16.24 0.67 7.86
N GLY A 61 17.04 1.53 7.19
CA GLY A 61 17.33 1.36 5.77
C GLY A 61 16.04 1.35 4.95
N ASP A 62 15.80 0.28 4.21
CA ASP A 62 14.61 0.08 3.38
C ASP A 62 13.45 -0.58 4.14
N CYS A 63 13.67 -0.93 5.40
CA CYS A 63 12.69 -1.65 6.19
C CYS A 63 11.84 -0.71 7.04
N LEU A 64 10.52 -0.76 6.86
CA LEU A 64 9.55 -0.21 7.79
C LEU A 64 9.31 -1.23 8.91
N GLN A 65 9.82 -0.92 10.11
CA GLN A 65 9.67 -1.72 11.31
C GLN A 65 8.41 -1.29 12.04
N LEU A 66 7.50 -2.23 12.30
CA LEU A 66 6.25 -1.99 13.01
C LEU A 66 6.17 -2.88 14.26
N THR A 67 5.81 -2.28 15.40
CA THR A 67 5.39 -3.03 16.59
C THR A 67 3.90 -2.82 16.76
N LEU A 68 3.14 -3.89 16.61
CA LEU A 68 1.67 -3.87 16.64
C LEU A 68 1.17 -4.67 17.83
N GLN A 69 0.05 -4.21 18.42
CA GLN A 69 -0.64 -4.90 19.48
C GLN A 69 -2.11 -5.11 19.09
N TYR A 70 -2.65 -6.30 19.37
CA TYR A 70 -4.03 -6.67 19.04
C TYR A 70 -4.50 -7.84 19.93
N GLY A 71 -5.82 -8.01 20.00
CA GLY A 71 -6.43 -9.13 20.74
C GLY A 71 -6.39 -10.43 19.93
N GLY A 72 -6.28 -11.57 20.61
CA GLY A 72 -6.29 -12.88 19.98
C GLY A 72 -5.63 -13.96 20.84
N GLY A 73 -4.91 -14.88 20.22
CA GLY A 73 -4.09 -15.91 20.89
C GLY A 73 -4.56 -17.34 20.70
N CYS A 74 -5.68 -17.57 19.98
CA CYS A 74 -6.20 -18.90 19.68
C CYS A 74 -6.08 -19.28 18.20
N LYS A 75 -5.85 -18.31 17.32
CA LYS A 75 -5.68 -18.52 15.88
C LYS A 75 -4.49 -17.74 15.36
N GLU A 76 -4.02 -18.15 14.19
CA GLU A 76 -2.99 -17.42 13.47
C GLU A 76 -3.56 -16.14 12.86
N HIS A 77 -2.89 -15.02 13.10
CA HIS A 77 -3.20 -13.72 12.54
C HIS A 77 -2.29 -13.43 11.33
N LYS A 78 -2.82 -12.71 10.36
CA LYS A 78 -2.06 -12.25 9.21
C LYS A 78 -2.00 -10.74 9.19
N VAL A 79 -0.78 -10.18 9.03
CA VAL A 79 -0.57 -8.77 8.84
C VAL A 79 0.13 -8.55 7.51
N ASP A 80 -0.49 -7.77 6.65
CA ASP A 80 0.02 -7.34 5.35
C ASP A 80 0.17 -5.81 5.34
N LEU A 81 1.09 -5.31 4.53
CA LEU A 81 1.23 -3.89 4.24
C LEU A 81 0.85 -3.66 2.77
N ALA A 82 -0.28 -3.02 2.54
CA ALA A 82 -0.76 -2.72 1.19
C ALA A 82 -0.31 -1.33 0.76
N LEU A 83 0.34 -1.21 -0.41
CA LEU A 83 0.69 0.06 -1.01
C LEU A 83 -0.44 0.55 -1.91
N ILE A 84 -0.93 1.74 -1.63
CA ILE A 84 -1.93 2.45 -2.41
C ILE A 84 -1.21 3.61 -3.09
N LEU A 85 -0.98 3.48 -4.39
CA LEU A 85 -0.44 4.58 -5.18
C LEU A 85 -1.55 5.55 -5.58
N PRO A 86 -1.23 6.86 -5.66
CA PRO A 86 -2.18 7.82 -6.19
C PRO A 86 -2.51 7.47 -7.63
N GLN A 87 -3.81 7.42 -7.93
CA GLN A 87 -4.27 7.20 -9.29
C GLN A 87 -3.98 8.41 -10.19
N CYS A 88 -4.16 8.25 -11.50
CA CYS A 88 -3.97 9.32 -12.48
C CYS A 88 -4.65 10.63 -12.03
N GLY A 89 -3.92 11.73 -12.06
CA GLY A 89 -4.41 13.04 -11.65
C GLY A 89 -3.48 14.16 -12.08
N THR A 90 -3.90 15.41 -11.83
CA THR A 90 -3.05 16.59 -12.06
C THR A 90 -2.01 16.73 -10.94
N PRO A 91 -0.72 16.89 -11.27
CA PRO A 91 0.31 17.16 -10.26
C PRO A 91 0.03 18.45 -9.44
N PRO A 92 0.45 18.51 -8.15
CA PRO A 92 1.20 17.46 -7.45
C PRO A 92 0.32 16.29 -7.01
N LEU A 93 0.78 15.06 -7.22
CA LEU A 93 0.10 13.87 -6.72
C LEU A 93 0.26 13.76 -5.19
N PRO A 94 -0.74 13.19 -4.49
CA PRO A 94 -0.61 12.92 -3.05
C PRO A 94 0.51 11.91 -2.80
N PRO A 95 1.11 11.91 -1.59
CA PRO A 95 2.10 10.89 -1.22
C PRO A 95 1.53 9.47 -1.32
N PRO A 96 2.38 8.45 -1.62
CA PRO A 96 1.97 7.07 -1.55
C PRO A 96 1.47 6.73 -0.14
N THR A 97 0.46 5.86 -0.06
CA THR A 97 -0.10 5.45 1.23
C THR A 97 0.14 3.97 1.43
N PHE A 98 0.82 3.61 2.51
CA PHE A 98 0.84 2.25 3.02
C PHE A 98 -0.30 2.05 3.99
N GLN A 99 -1.06 0.99 3.80
CA GLN A 99 -2.14 0.61 4.71
C GLN A 99 -1.84 -0.73 5.37
N ILE A 100 -1.79 -0.73 6.71
CA ILE A 100 -1.67 -1.96 7.49
C ILE A 100 -3.00 -2.70 7.40
N ARG A 101 -2.96 -3.95 6.95
CA ARG A 101 -4.10 -4.85 6.83
C ARG A 101 -3.92 -6.01 7.80
N HIS A 102 -4.74 -6.05 8.83
CA HIS A 102 -4.75 -7.09 9.84
C HIS A 102 -5.95 -8.01 9.65
N ASN A 103 -5.70 -9.30 9.58
CA ASN A 103 -6.74 -10.33 9.57
C ASN A 103 -6.58 -11.19 10.83
N ALA A 104 -7.47 -10.97 11.79
CA ALA A 104 -7.54 -11.73 13.03
C ALA A 104 -8.11 -13.15 12.83
N ASN A 105 -8.50 -13.54 11.58
CA ASN A 105 -9.03 -14.86 11.27
C ASN A 105 -10.24 -15.26 12.14
N GLY A 106 -11.02 -14.27 12.60
CA GLY A 106 -12.12 -14.48 13.52
C GLY A 106 -11.68 -15.08 14.87
N ASP A 107 -10.49 -14.73 15.35
CA ASP A 107 -10.02 -15.07 16.68
C ASP A 107 -10.84 -14.32 17.73
N GLY A 108 -11.52 -15.05 18.62
CA GLY A 108 -12.32 -14.50 19.70
C GLY A 108 -11.65 -14.57 21.06
N CYS A 109 -10.36 -14.96 21.12
CA CYS A 109 -9.61 -14.96 22.37
C CYS A 109 -9.22 -13.54 22.80
N GLU A 110 -9.10 -13.34 24.12
CA GLU A 110 -8.88 -12.02 24.72
C GLU A 110 -7.42 -11.78 25.16
N ALA A 111 -6.48 -12.64 24.76
CA ALA A 111 -5.07 -12.37 25.05
C ALA A 111 -4.61 -11.15 24.24
N LEU A 112 -3.76 -10.33 24.86
CA LEU A 112 -3.16 -9.17 24.20
C LEU A 112 -1.80 -9.60 23.63
N LEU A 113 -1.73 -9.67 22.30
CA LEU A 113 -0.54 -10.05 21.56
C LEU A 113 0.26 -8.81 21.16
N THR A 114 1.58 -8.88 21.22
CA THR A 114 2.47 -7.82 20.71
C THR A 114 3.47 -8.45 19.76
N GLU A 115 3.41 -8.05 18.49
CA GLU A 115 4.18 -8.65 17.42
C GLU A 115 4.97 -7.58 16.65
N LYS A 116 6.14 -7.97 16.13
CA LYS A 116 6.99 -7.12 15.29
C LYS A 116 6.96 -7.58 13.84
N TYR A 117 6.86 -6.61 12.95
CA TYR A 117 6.86 -6.81 11.52
C TYR A 117 7.87 -5.89 10.86
N SER A 118 8.48 -6.37 9.78
CA SER A 118 9.45 -5.61 8.98
C SER A 118 9.08 -5.75 7.51
N PHE A 119 8.81 -4.63 6.84
CA PHE A 119 8.37 -4.58 5.45
C PHE A 119 9.36 -3.81 4.60
N ASP A 120 9.72 -4.37 3.46
CA ASP A 120 10.53 -3.68 2.43
C ASP A 120 9.65 -2.63 1.72
N ILE A 121 10.04 -1.36 1.87
CA ILE A 121 9.37 -0.21 1.23
C ILE A 121 10.20 0.43 0.14
N SER A 122 11.30 -0.18 -0.28
CA SER A 122 12.20 0.36 -1.32
C SER A 122 11.49 0.69 -2.64
N GLY A 123 10.37 0.01 -2.91
CA GLY A 123 9.55 0.22 -4.11
C GLY A 123 8.94 1.63 -4.27
N ILE A 124 8.93 2.46 -3.21
CA ILE A 124 8.48 3.86 -3.32
C ILE A 124 9.61 4.86 -3.57
N ARG A 125 10.85 4.41 -3.77
CA ARG A 125 11.96 5.30 -4.13
C ARG A 125 11.69 5.99 -5.46
N GLU A 126 11.96 7.30 -5.51
CA GLU A 126 11.83 8.09 -6.73
C GLU A 126 13.21 8.38 -7.34
N GLN A 127 13.34 8.19 -8.64
CA GLN A 127 14.59 8.44 -9.34
C GLN A 127 15.02 9.91 -9.17
N GLY A 128 16.30 10.12 -8.78
CA GLY A 128 16.88 11.46 -8.62
C GLY A 128 16.48 12.17 -7.33
N LYS A 129 15.79 11.50 -6.42
CA LYS A 129 15.52 11.99 -5.06
C LYS A 129 16.28 11.16 -4.04
N SER A 130 16.49 11.71 -2.85
CA SER A 130 17.09 11.04 -1.69
C SER A 130 16.11 10.79 -0.57
N SER A 131 14.85 11.20 -0.76
CA SER A 131 13.77 10.97 0.20
C SER A 131 12.40 11.05 -0.46
N VAL A 132 11.43 10.40 0.17
CA VAL A 132 10.02 10.47 -0.20
C VAL A 132 9.15 10.53 1.07
N ASN A 133 8.11 11.35 1.04
CA ASN A 133 7.08 11.33 2.07
C ASN A 133 6.06 10.24 1.76
N PHE A 134 5.62 9.53 2.78
CA PHE A 134 4.52 8.57 2.65
C PHE A 134 3.56 8.66 3.84
N ILE A 135 2.37 8.14 3.64
CA ILE A 135 1.33 8.03 4.66
C ILE A 135 1.24 6.57 5.10
N LEU A 136 1.25 6.34 6.42
CA LEU A 136 0.93 5.06 7.01
C LEU A 136 -0.48 5.12 7.58
N ALA A 137 -1.37 4.27 7.09
CA ALA A 137 -2.77 4.19 7.49
C ALA A 137 -3.06 2.84 8.16
N PHE A 138 -3.87 2.85 9.19
CA PHE A 138 -4.29 1.63 9.91
C PHE A 138 -5.62 1.85 10.61
N LYS A 139 -6.32 0.77 10.92
CA LYS A 139 -7.54 0.77 11.70
C LYS A 139 -7.20 0.69 13.18
N ASN A 140 -7.59 1.70 13.93
CA ASN A 140 -7.30 1.78 15.37
C ASN A 140 -8.29 0.92 16.20
N SER A 141 -8.08 0.87 17.51
CA SER A 141 -8.92 0.11 18.44
C SER A 141 -10.38 0.60 18.53
N SER A 142 -10.67 1.80 18.05
CA SER A 142 -12.03 2.35 17.94
C SER A 142 -12.70 2.03 16.59
N ASP A 143 -12.10 1.16 15.77
CA ASP A 143 -12.55 0.80 14.43
C ASP A 143 -12.50 1.96 13.41
N GLU A 144 -11.69 2.98 13.68
CA GLU A 144 -11.52 4.16 12.85
C GLU A 144 -10.18 4.12 12.10
N MET A 145 -10.17 4.63 10.86
CA MET A 145 -8.95 4.80 10.08
C MET A 145 -8.12 5.95 10.62
N THR A 146 -6.90 5.64 11.02
CA THR A 146 -5.90 6.60 11.51
C THR A 146 -4.76 6.68 10.51
N THR A 147 -4.20 7.88 10.31
CA THR A 147 -3.08 8.12 9.39
C THR A 147 -1.95 8.86 10.08
N GLN A 148 -0.71 8.51 9.71
CA GLN A 148 0.51 9.20 10.14
C GLN A 148 1.42 9.41 8.94
N THR A 149 2.14 10.53 8.89
CA THR A 149 3.07 10.86 7.80
C THR A 149 4.49 10.60 8.23
N TYR A 150 5.27 9.96 7.36
CA TYR A 150 6.69 9.64 7.55
C TYR A 150 7.52 10.16 6.39
N ILE A 151 8.82 10.30 6.64
CA ILE A 151 9.83 10.63 5.63
C ILE A 151 10.76 9.42 5.53
N TYR A 152 10.82 8.81 4.35
CA TYR A 152 11.77 7.76 4.04
C TYR A 152 12.97 8.38 3.32
N ASN A 153 14.16 8.29 3.94
CA ASN A 153 15.43 8.74 3.40
C ASN A 153 16.24 7.52 2.91
N TYR A 154 16.85 7.60 1.70
CA TYR A 154 17.56 6.49 1.03
C TYR A 154 18.74 6.94 0.18
#